data_bcc9eba3037f5478788cebfde6c9855c
#
_entry.id   bcc9eba3037f5478788cebfde6c9855c
#
_cell.length_a   1.000
_cell.length_b   1.000
_cell.length_c   1.000
_cell.angle_alpha   90.00
_cell.angle_beta   90.00
_cell.angle_gamma   90.00
#
_symmetry.space_group_name_H-M   'P 1'
#
loop_
_entity.id
_entity.type
_entity.pdbx_description
1 polymer ?
#
loop_
_entity_poly.entity_id
_entity_poly.type
_entity_poly.pdbx_seq_one_letter_code
_entity_poly.pdbx_strand_id
1 'polypeptide(L)'
;MKNIVLILLALSLFTLSSSNAAIYKGQKEFVKKCLKCHEGGQTFVAEYKMRTWKKLMKKKGKALAQLHLKDKKAKKSWKYFNSKAYTKKTKHLKQFVVEYAKDSGNVPACN
;
A
#
# COMPACT_ATOMS: atom_id res chain seq x y z
N MET A 1 -34.10 -16.31 -19.54
CA MET A 1 -32.71 -16.34 -20.03
C MET A 1 -32.14 -14.93 -20.25
N LYS A 2 -32.85 -14.00 -20.87
CA LYS A 2 -32.36 -12.62 -21.09
C LYS A 2 -32.02 -11.86 -19.80
N ASN A 3 -32.78 -12.06 -18.73
CA ASN A 3 -32.55 -11.37 -17.44
C ASN A 3 -31.34 -11.88 -16.68
N ILE A 4 -30.96 -13.15 -16.86
CA ILE A 4 -29.79 -13.78 -16.19
C ILE A 4 -28.50 -13.26 -16.81
N VAL A 5 -28.49 -13.08 -18.14
CA VAL A 5 -27.30 -12.54 -18.87
C VAL A 5 -27.02 -11.10 -18.48
N LEU A 6 -28.07 -10.29 -18.30
CA LEU A 6 -27.94 -8.89 -17.86
C LEU A 6 -27.42 -8.79 -16.41
N ILE A 7 -27.85 -9.68 -15.54
CA ILE A 7 -27.38 -9.72 -14.15
C ILE A 7 -25.89 -10.12 -14.08
N LEU A 8 -25.47 -11.08 -14.89
CA LEU A 8 -24.07 -11.52 -14.95
C LEU A 8 -23.14 -10.43 -15.52
N LEU A 9 -23.60 -9.65 -16.50
CA LEU A 9 -22.85 -8.50 -17.02
C LEU A 9 -22.74 -7.37 -15.98
N ALA A 10 -23.78 -7.12 -15.21
CA ALA A 10 -23.75 -6.10 -14.16
C ALA A 10 -22.80 -6.46 -13.00
N LEU A 11 -22.71 -7.74 -12.64
CA LEU A 11 -21.77 -8.20 -11.61
C LEU A 11 -20.30 -8.07 -12.03
N SER A 12 -19.99 -8.24 -13.32
CA SER A 12 -18.60 -8.15 -13.80
C SER A 12 -18.03 -6.72 -13.82
N LEU A 13 -18.88 -5.71 -13.87
CA LEU A 13 -18.49 -4.30 -13.82
C LEU A 13 -18.09 -3.82 -12.39
N PHE A 14 -18.59 -4.49 -11.34
CA PHE A 14 -18.28 -4.13 -9.97
C PHE A 14 -16.87 -4.58 -9.49
N THR A 15 -16.26 -5.56 -10.15
CA THR A 15 -14.97 -6.10 -9.72
C THR A 15 -13.76 -5.25 -10.13
N LEU A 16 -13.88 -4.41 -11.16
CA LEU A 16 -12.77 -3.57 -11.67
C LEU A 16 -12.54 -2.30 -10.83
N SER A 17 -13.54 -1.80 -10.09
CA SER A 17 -13.41 -0.58 -9.29
C SER A 17 -12.80 -0.81 -7.90
N SER A 18 -12.81 -2.05 -7.37
CA SER A 18 -12.34 -2.35 -6.01
C SER A 18 -10.81 -2.32 -5.86
N SER A 19 -10.03 -2.71 -6.88
CA SER A 19 -8.56 -2.72 -6.83
C SER A 19 -7.97 -1.31 -6.84
N ASN A 20 -8.49 -0.41 -7.67
CA ASN A 20 -8.07 0.99 -7.71
C ASN A 20 -8.39 1.74 -6.41
N ALA A 21 -9.55 1.48 -5.83
CA ALA A 21 -9.94 2.06 -4.54
C ALA A 21 -9.01 1.60 -3.40
N ALA A 22 -8.60 0.32 -3.40
CA ALA A 22 -7.68 -0.22 -2.42
C ALA A 22 -6.27 0.37 -2.54
N ILE A 23 -5.75 0.52 -3.76
CA ILE A 23 -4.47 1.17 -4.05
C ILE A 23 -4.51 2.63 -3.61
N TYR A 24 -5.58 3.34 -3.90
CA TYR A 24 -5.77 4.73 -3.46
C TYR A 24 -5.77 4.89 -1.94
N LYS A 25 -6.41 3.98 -1.22
CA LYS A 25 -6.37 3.97 0.25
C LYS A 25 -4.95 3.77 0.78
N GLY A 26 -4.17 2.90 0.16
CA GLY A 26 -2.76 2.70 0.47
C GLY A 26 -1.92 3.93 0.18
N GLN A 27 -2.12 4.59 -0.94
CA GLN A 27 -1.46 5.83 -1.31
C GLN A 27 -1.74 6.94 -0.28
N LYS A 28 -2.99 7.11 0.10
CA LYS A 28 -3.41 8.10 1.10
C LYS A 28 -2.75 7.86 2.45
N GLU A 29 -2.68 6.62 2.90
CA GLU A 29 -2.00 6.25 4.15
C GLU A 29 -0.49 6.50 4.06
N PHE A 30 0.14 6.15 2.94
CA PHE A 30 1.56 6.40 2.69
C PHE A 30 1.88 7.90 2.76
N VAL A 31 1.13 8.73 2.06
CA VAL A 31 1.31 10.20 2.07
C VAL A 31 1.16 10.74 3.49
N LYS A 32 0.16 10.29 4.22
CA LYS A 32 -0.12 10.77 5.58
C LYS A 32 0.93 10.35 6.60
N LYS A 33 1.45 9.12 6.51
CA LYS A 33 2.28 8.52 7.57
C LYS A 33 3.75 8.37 7.22
N CYS A 34 4.09 8.19 5.96
CA CYS A 34 5.44 7.87 5.54
C CYS A 34 6.18 9.07 4.94
N LEU A 35 5.48 9.94 4.24
CA LEU A 35 6.07 11.03 3.48
C LEU A 35 6.80 12.07 4.34
N LYS A 36 6.43 12.20 5.60
CA LYS A 36 7.08 13.13 6.53
C LYS A 36 8.56 12.82 6.77
N CYS A 37 8.92 11.55 6.69
CA CYS A 37 10.30 11.10 6.88
C CYS A 37 10.93 10.62 5.56
N HIS A 38 10.14 9.98 4.70
CA HIS A 38 10.57 9.53 3.39
C HIS A 38 10.19 10.55 2.33
N GLU A 39 10.94 11.62 2.28
CA GLU A 39 10.81 12.64 1.23
C GLU A 39 10.99 11.99 -0.14
N GLY A 40 10.41 12.53 -1.16
CA GLY A 40 10.47 11.97 -2.51
C GLY A 40 9.31 11.03 -2.88
N GLY A 41 8.48 10.63 -1.94
CA GLY A 41 7.21 9.93 -2.21
C GLY A 41 7.32 8.73 -3.13
N GLN A 42 6.91 8.90 -4.38
CA GLN A 42 6.96 7.84 -5.41
C GLN A 42 8.37 7.34 -5.67
N THR A 43 9.36 8.22 -5.70
CA THR A 43 10.76 7.88 -5.91
C THR A 43 11.23 6.94 -4.83
N PHE A 44 10.85 7.19 -3.59
CA PHE A 44 11.16 6.30 -2.47
C PHE A 44 10.52 4.91 -2.64
N VAL A 45 9.25 4.84 -3.01
CA VAL A 45 8.57 3.54 -3.27
C VAL A 45 9.26 2.78 -4.39
N ALA A 46 9.67 3.47 -5.44
CA ALA A 46 10.34 2.91 -6.61
C ALA A 46 11.83 2.58 -6.38
N GLU A 47 12.40 2.86 -5.22
CA GLU A 47 13.75 2.39 -4.87
C GLU A 47 13.81 0.88 -4.63
N TYR A 48 12.69 0.28 -4.24
CA TYR A 48 12.61 -1.13 -3.88
C TYR A 48 11.79 -1.92 -4.87
N LYS A 49 12.22 -3.17 -5.11
CA LYS A 49 11.51 -4.11 -5.97
C LYS A 49 10.23 -4.62 -5.32
N MET A 50 9.29 -5.09 -6.12
CA MET A 50 8.05 -5.73 -5.67
C MET A 50 8.32 -6.82 -4.63
N ARG A 51 9.32 -7.65 -4.88
CA ARG A 51 9.72 -8.74 -3.97
C ARG A 51 10.09 -8.22 -2.58
N THR A 52 10.83 -7.14 -2.51
CA THR A 52 11.24 -6.51 -1.25
C THR A 52 10.03 -5.97 -0.48
N TRP A 53 9.15 -5.25 -1.16
CA TRP A 53 7.93 -4.76 -0.54
C TRP A 53 7.03 -5.88 -0.04
N LYS A 54 6.84 -6.94 -0.83
CA LYS A 54 6.07 -8.11 -0.41
C LYS A 54 6.64 -8.76 0.86
N LYS A 55 7.95 -8.87 0.94
CA LYS A 55 8.64 -9.40 2.13
C LYS A 55 8.43 -8.53 3.37
N LEU A 56 8.61 -7.22 3.23
CA LEU A 56 8.44 -6.26 4.32
C LEU A 56 7.00 -6.20 4.84
N MET A 57 6.04 -6.41 3.96
CA MET A 57 4.61 -6.28 4.27
C MET A 57 3.93 -7.58 4.67
N LYS A 58 4.65 -8.70 4.73
CA LYS A 58 4.10 -9.97 5.26
C LYS A 58 3.65 -9.82 6.71
N LYS A 59 2.68 -10.65 7.12
CA LYS A 59 2.17 -10.70 8.50
C LYS A 59 1.77 -9.31 9.00
N LYS A 60 0.91 -8.65 8.25
CA LYS A 60 0.44 -7.28 8.56
C LYS A 60 1.58 -6.28 8.73
N GLY A 61 2.59 -6.37 7.86
CA GLY A 61 3.70 -5.44 7.85
C GLY A 61 4.66 -5.54 9.02
N LYS A 62 4.78 -6.70 9.62
CA LYS A 62 5.61 -6.92 10.81
C LYS A 62 7.08 -6.55 10.58
N ALA A 63 7.68 -6.98 9.49
CA ALA A 63 9.08 -6.69 9.19
C ALA A 63 9.34 -5.19 8.98
N LEU A 64 8.44 -4.50 8.28
CA LEU A 64 8.52 -3.04 8.10
C LEU A 64 8.45 -2.31 9.44
N ALA A 65 7.51 -2.69 10.30
CA ALA A 65 7.38 -2.13 11.63
C ALA A 65 8.65 -2.35 12.47
N GLN A 66 9.21 -3.54 12.44
CA GLN A 66 10.43 -3.86 13.22
C GLN A 66 11.65 -3.05 12.78
N LEU A 67 11.82 -2.81 11.47
CA LEU A 67 12.89 -1.94 10.98
C LEU A 67 12.83 -0.55 11.63
N HIS A 68 11.63 0.01 11.72
CA HIS A 68 11.44 1.33 12.33
C HIS A 68 11.58 1.31 13.86
N LEU A 69 11.01 0.31 14.51
CA LEU A 69 11.02 0.20 15.98
C LEU A 69 12.41 -0.08 16.57
N LYS A 70 13.34 -0.59 15.77
CA LYS A 70 14.73 -0.81 16.15
C LYS A 70 15.65 0.37 15.86
N ASP A 71 15.20 1.32 15.05
CA ASP A 71 15.98 2.48 14.64
C ASP A 71 15.59 3.71 15.47
N LYS A 72 16.52 4.21 16.27
CA LYS A 72 16.33 5.41 17.08
C LYS A 72 16.03 6.65 16.24
N LYS A 73 16.54 6.72 15.01
CA LYS A 73 16.26 7.80 14.07
C LYS A 73 14.80 7.82 13.64
N ALA A 74 14.13 6.67 13.68
CA ALA A 74 12.72 6.52 13.34
C ALA A 74 11.76 6.70 14.52
N LYS A 75 12.23 7.20 15.67
CA LYS A 75 11.45 7.33 16.92
C LYS A 75 10.10 8.04 16.73
N LYS A 76 10.03 9.03 15.85
CA LYS A 76 8.80 9.75 15.52
C LYS A 76 7.69 8.84 14.97
N SER A 77 8.06 7.72 14.35
CA SER A 77 7.13 6.75 13.75
C SER A 77 6.72 5.61 14.67
N TRP A 78 7.34 5.47 15.84
CA TRP A 78 7.13 4.31 16.71
C TRP A 78 5.69 4.17 17.20
N LYS A 79 5.05 5.29 17.55
CA LYS A 79 3.64 5.28 17.96
C LYS A 79 2.74 4.70 16.87
N TYR A 80 2.99 5.07 15.63
CA TYR A 80 2.24 4.55 14.48
C TYR A 80 2.45 3.05 14.28
N PHE A 81 3.70 2.60 14.23
CA PHE A 81 4.02 1.18 14.02
C PHE A 81 3.58 0.26 15.17
N ASN A 82 3.37 0.79 16.35
CA ASN A 82 2.79 0.07 17.49
C ASN A 82 1.26 0.15 17.55
N SER A 83 0.62 0.85 16.64
CA SER A 83 -0.83 1.09 16.71
C SER A 83 -1.62 0.03 15.94
N LYS A 84 -2.88 -0.16 16.36
CA LYS A 84 -3.87 -0.95 15.62
C LYS A 84 -4.19 -0.32 14.24
N ALA A 85 -4.09 1.00 14.14
CA ALA A 85 -4.30 1.72 12.88
C ALA A 85 -3.32 1.24 11.80
N TYR A 86 -2.04 1.04 12.14
CA TYR A 86 -1.06 0.48 11.22
C TYR A 86 -1.48 -0.91 10.72
N THR A 87 -1.76 -1.84 11.62
CA THR A 87 -2.12 -3.21 11.25
C THR A 87 -3.39 -3.30 10.41
N LYS A 88 -4.34 -2.39 10.62
CA LYS A 88 -5.56 -2.30 9.80
C LYS A 88 -5.29 -1.77 8.38
N LYS A 89 -4.28 -0.94 8.21
CA LYS A 89 -3.95 -0.29 6.94
C LYS A 89 -2.90 -1.04 6.12
N THR A 90 -2.22 -2.03 6.67
CA THR A 90 -1.13 -2.75 6.01
C THR A 90 -1.54 -3.41 4.71
N LYS A 91 -2.75 -3.93 4.61
CA LYS A 91 -3.26 -4.52 3.36
C LYS A 91 -3.26 -3.50 2.21
N HIS A 92 -3.73 -2.31 2.46
CA HIS A 92 -3.79 -1.25 1.46
C HIS A 92 -2.41 -0.65 1.17
N LEU A 93 -1.59 -0.46 2.20
CA LEU A 93 -0.20 -0.03 2.03
C LEU A 93 0.57 -1.01 1.16
N LYS A 94 0.44 -2.31 1.38
CA LYS A 94 1.05 -3.35 0.56
C LYS A 94 0.63 -3.23 -0.90
N GLN A 95 -0.66 -3.09 -1.15
CA GLN A 95 -1.19 -2.94 -2.50
C GLN A 95 -0.56 -1.73 -3.21
N PHE A 96 -0.45 -0.62 -2.53
CA PHE A 96 0.16 0.59 -3.07
C PHE A 96 1.66 0.44 -3.36
N VAL A 97 2.45 0.02 -2.39
CA VAL A 97 3.92 -0.05 -2.55
C VAL A 97 4.35 -1.13 -3.54
N VAL A 98 3.62 -2.22 -3.64
CA VAL A 98 3.87 -3.27 -4.64
C VAL A 98 3.50 -2.79 -6.05
N GLU A 99 2.36 -2.11 -6.20
CA GLU A 99 1.90 -1.57 -7.49
C GLU A 99 2.91 -0.59 -8.10
N TYR A 100 3.57 0.23 -7.29
CA TYR A 100 4.49 1.27 -7.74
C TYR A 100 5.96 0.99 -7.42
N ALA A 101 6.28 -0.26 -7.13
CA ALA A 101 7.66 -0.70 -6.92
C ALA A 101 8.52 -0.54 -8.18
N LYS A 102 9.84 -0.55 -7.99
CA LYS A 102 10.84 -0.31 -9.05
C LYS A 102 10.61 -1.12 -10.33
N ASP A 103 10.23 -2.38 -10.18
CA ASP A 103 10.06 -3.34 -11.28
C ASP A 103 8.59 -3.63 -11.63
N SER A 104 7.67 -2.81 -11.16
CA SER A 104 6.23 -2.98 -11.45
C SER A 104 5.84 -2.51 -12.85
N GLY A 105 6.61 -1.61 -13.45
CA GLY A 105 6.27 -0.96 -14.71
C GLY A 105 5.25 0.19 -14.57
N ASN A 106 4.82 0.50 -13.35
CA ASN A 106 3.84 1.55 -13.07
C ASN A 106 4.48 2.77 -12.41
N VAL A 107 3.92 3.94 -12.70
CA VAL A 107 4.29 5.20 -12.05
C VAL A 107 3.02 5.83 -11.49
N PRO A 108 3.00 6.22 -10.19
CA PRO A 108 1.84 6.89 -9.62
C PRO A 108 1.56 8.22 -10.30
N ALA A 109 0.28 8.55 -10.48
CA ALA A 109 -0.14 9.79 -11.12
C ALA A 109 0.02 11.03 -10.23
N CYS A 110 0.12 10.85 -8.92
CA CYS A 110 0.21 11.94 -7.94
C CYS A 110 1.45 11.83 -7.08
N ASN A 111 2.14 12.95 -6.88
CA ASN A 111 3.25 13.09 -5.95
C ASN A 111 2.76 13.43 -4.54
#